data_0f07be2a2b189d02297523cc377d3db1
#
_entry.id   0f07be2a2b189d02297523cc377d3db1
#
_cell.length_a   1.000
_cell.length_b   1.000
_cell.length_c   1.000
_cell.angle_alpha   90.00
_cell.angle_beta   90.00
_cell.angle_gamma   90.00
#
_symmetry.space_group_name_H-M   'P 1'
#
loop_
_entity.id
_entity.type
_entity.pdbx_description
1 polymer ?
#
loop_
_entity_poly.entity_id
_entity_poly.type
_entity_poly.pdbx_seq_one_letter_code
_entity_poly.pdbx_strand_id
1 'polypeptide(L)'
;MQNQADIVRFKLPTVLDLAAAERFLDTMCRQMPTEGQMHMDASEVETLTLPCIQILLAALQGGQVSIQNPSPAVVSAFEDLGLDCSIFDCSAQGQDAAAPERPPAGPQSIEDDFGQAPEQAEQQDMAKRILTIDDSKTIRDMLMLTLADAGFDVLQAVDGKDGLNVLDREQVYVVITDINMPIMDGYEVIRHMRSNSAHKSTPILVLTTESEVDKKNLARAAGATGWMVKPFDPDRLIATINKVAP
;
A
#
# COMPACT_ATOMS: atom_id res chain seq x y z
N MET A 1 -6.48 14.44 -43.85
CA MET A 1 -6.60 13.02 -43.56
C MET A 1 -6.46 12.90 -42.07
N GLN A 2 -7.58 12.79 -41.33
CA GLN A 2 -7.60 12.65 -39.87
C GLN A 2 -7.18 11.21 -39.58
N ASN A 3 -6.05 11.07 -38.88
CA ASN A 3 -5.59 9.81 -38.33
C ASN A 3 -6.57 9.44 -37.19
N GLN A 4 -7.50 8.52 -37.44
CA GLN A 4 -8.30 7.89 -36.41
C GLN A 4 -7.33 7.03 -35.61
N ALA A 5 -6.93 7.49 -34.43
CA ALA A 5 -6.19 6.66 -33.48
C ALA A 5 -7.05 5.41 -33.19
N ASP A 6 -6.50 4.23 -33.40
CA ASP A 6 -7.17 2.97 -33.09
C ASP A 6 -7.47 2.93 -31.60
N ILE A 7 -8.75 2.99 -31.26
CA ILE A 7 -9.22 2.87 -29.87
C ILE A 7 -9.54 1.40 -29.61
N VAL A 8 -8.75 0.77 -28.76
CA VAL A 8 -9.02 -0.59 -28.29
C VAL A 8 -10.01 -0.51 -27.12
N ARG A 9 -11.12 -1.24 -27.20
CA ARG A 9 -12.09 -1.34 -26.10
C ARG A 9 -11.93 -2.68 -25.40
N PHE A 10 -11.74 -2.62 -24.07
CA PHE A 10 -11.57 -3.79 -23.23
C PHE A 10 -12.58 -3.76 -22.08
N LYS A 11 -13.38 -4.82 -21.93
CA LYS A 11 -14.30 -4.95 -20.82
C LYS A 11 -13.64 -5.66 -19.66
N LEU A 12 -13.70 -5.04 -18.46
CA LEU A 12 -13.14 -5.63 -17.25
C LEU A 12 -13.99 -6.83 -16.77
N PRO A 13 -13.37 -7.89 -16.24
CA PRO A 13 -14.09 -8.98 -15.60
C PRO A 13 -14.91 -8.52 -14.40
N THR A 14 -15.99 -9.22 -14.10
CA THR A 14 -16.86 -8.95 -12.94
C THR A 14 -16.13 -9.09 -11.60
N VAL A 15 -15.21 -10.08 -11.53
CA VAL A 15 -14.40 -10.35 -10.34
C VAL A 15 -12.92 -10.16 -10.68
N LEU A 16 -12.32 -9.18 -10.01
CA LEU A 16 -10.90 -8.84 -10.08
C LEU A 16 -10.27 -9.10 -8.71
N ASP A 17 -10.25 -10.38 -8.31
CA ASP A 17 -9.65 -10.87 -7.07
C ASP A 17 -8.15 -11.21 -7.23
N LEU A 18 -7.51 -11.65 -6.16
CA LEU A 18 -6.09 -12.03 -6.16
C LEU A 18 -5.80 -13.17 -7.15
N ALA A 19 -6.73 -14.14 -7.29
CA ALA A 19 -6.56 -15.26 -8.22
C ALA A 19 -6.71 -14.84 -9.70
N ALA A 20 -7.42 -13.75 -9.95
CA ALA A 20 -7.57 -13.15 -11.28
C ALA A 20 -6.41 -12.21 -11.64
N ALA A 21 -5.66 -11.68 -10.65
CA ALA A 21 -4.67 -10.63 -10.86
C ALA A 21 -3.57 -11.00 -11.87
N GLU A 22 -3.01 -12.20 -11.80
CA GLU A 22 -1.97 -12.65 -12.75
C GLU A 22 -2.52 -12.75 -14.18
N ARG A 23 -3.72 -13.33 -14.33
CA ARG A 23 -4.39 -13.46 -15.64
C ARG A 23 -4.80 -12.11 -16.20
N PHE A 24 -5.20 -11.20 -15.32
CA PHE A 24 -5.54 -9.84 -15.66
C PHE A 24 -4.31 -9.08 -16.16
N LEU A 25 -3.19 -9.17 -15.45
CA LEU A 25 -1.92 -8.57 -15.86
C LEU A 25 -1.44 -9.10 -17.21
N ASP A 26 -1.46 -10.43 -17.42
CA ASP A 26 -1.08 -11.05 -18.69
C ASP A 26 -1.99 -10.59 -19.84
N THR A 27 -3.30 -10.51 -19.59
CA THR A 27 -4.27 -10.02 -20.57
C THR A 27 -4.02 -8.55 -20.92
N MET A 28 -3.75 -7.72 -19.92
CA MET A 28 -3.40 -6.31 -20.08
C MET A 28 -2.15 -6.16 -20.95
N CYS A 29 -1.06 -6.86 -20.60
CA CYS A 29 0.19 -6.81 -21.33
C CYS A 29 0.04 -7.24 -22.79
N ARG A 30 -0.85 -8.20 -23.08
CA ARG A 30 -1.09 -8.68 -24.44
C ARG A 30 -1.98 -7.75 -25.27
N GLN A 31 -2.87 -7.01 -24.63
CA GLN A 31 -3.85 -6.17 -25.31
C GLN A 31 -3.49 -4.69 -25.34
N MET A 32 -2.44 -4.30 -24.59
CA MET A 32 -1.93 -2.92 -24.64
C MET A 32 -1.52 -2.57 -26.08
N PRO A 33 -2.12 -1.53 -26.66
CA PRO A 33 -1.72 -1.10 -28.01
C PRO A 33 -0.32 -0.49 -27.97
N THR A 34 0.48 -0.79 -28.99
CA THR A 34 1.79 -0.15 -29.19
C THR A 34 1.66 1.33 -29.56
N GLU A 35 0.57 1.69 -30.24
CA GLU A 35 0.17 3.07 -30.56
C GLU A 35 -1.35 3.17 -30.42
N GLY A 36 -1.86 4.26 -29.81
CA GLY A 36 -3.29 4.50 -29.62
C GLY A 36 -3.74 4.56 -28.17
N GLN A 37 -5.06 4.49 -27.95
CA GLN A 37 -5.67 4.53 -26.62
C GLN A 37 -6.47 3.24 -26.36
N MET A 38 -6.45 2.78 -25.11
CA MET A 38 -7.28 1.68 -24.62
C MET A 38 -8.35 2.23 -23.68
N HIS A 39 -9.60 1.94 -23.97
CA HIS A 39 -10.74 2.27 -23.11
C HIS A 39 -11.20 1.00 -22.40
N MET A 40 -11.14 1.00 -21.07
CA MET A 40 -11.60 -0.09 -20.22
C MET A 40 -13.00 0.20 -19.69
N ASP A 41 -13.94 -0.64 -20.02
CA ASP A 41 -15.29 -0.57 -19.45
C ASP A 41 -15.35 -1.33 -18.14
N ALA A 42 -15.58 -0.61 -17.04
CA ALA A 42 -15.61 -1.13 -15.67
C ALA A 42 -17.03 -1.27 -15.12
N SER A 43 -18.06 -1.21 -15.97
CA SER A 43 -19.48 -1.18 -15.54
C SER A 43 -19.96 -2.44 -14.81
N GLU A 44 -19.35 -3.60 -15.09
CA GLU A 44 -19.76 -4.88 -14.51
C GLU A 44 -18.81 -5.39 -13.40
N VAL A 45 -17.86 -4.59 -12.96
CA VAL A 45 -16.95 -5.00 -11.88
C VAL A 45 -17.71 -4.98 -10.54
N GLU A 46 -17.82 -6.13 -9.89
CA GLU A 46 -18.46 -6.29 -8.58
C GLU A 46 -17.43 -6.41 -7.46
N THR A 47 -16.27 -6.99 -7.77
CA THR A 47 -15.20 -7.18 -6.79
C THR A 47 -13.88 -6.68 -7.38
N LEU A 48 -13.20 -5.79 -6.66
CA LEU A 48 -11.91 -5.25 -7.04
C LEU A 48 -10.97 -5.28 -5.84
N THR A 49 -9.92 -6.09 -5.93
CA THR A 49 -8.92 -6.21 -4.88
C THR A 49 -7.70 -5.35 -5.14
N LEU A 50 -6.95 -5.05 -4.10
CA LEU A 50 -5.79 -4.16 -4.14
C LEU A 50 -4.76 -4.51 -5.24
N PRO A 51 -4.37 -5.78 -5.49
CA PRO A 51 -3.46 -6.10 -6.59
C PRO A 51 -3.99 -5.70 -7.97
N CYS A 52 -5.31 -5.86 -8.20
CA CYS A 52 -5.93 -5.46 -9.46
C CYS A 52 -6.03 -3.94 -9.59
N ILE A 53 -6.27 -3.21 -8.49
CA ILE A 53 -6.22 -1.74 -8.46
C ILE A 53 -4.83 -1.24 -8.89
N GLN A 54 -3.78 -1.88 -8.41
CA GLN A 54 -2.41 -1.51 -8.76
C GLN A 54 -2.10 -1.71 -10.24
N ILE A 55 -2.56 -2.81 -10.84
CA ILE A 55 -2.43 -3.06 -12.26
C ILE A 55 -3.16 -1.96 -13.05
N LEU A 56 -4.37 -1.59 -12.63
CA LEU A 56 -5.14 -0.51 -13.24
C LEU A 56 -4.43 0.84 -13.12
N LEU A 57 -3.91 1.17 -11.93
CA LEU A 57 -3.18 2.42 -11.69
C LEU A 57 -1.90 2.50 -12.53
N ALA A 58 -1.14 1.41 -12.61
CA ALA A 58 0.06 1.35 -13.43
C ALA A 58 -0.27 1.56 -14.92
N ALA A 59 -1.38 0.98 -15.40
CA ALA A 59 -1.85 1.16 -16.76
C ALA A 59 -2.30 2.60 -17.04
N LEU A 60 -3.01 3.24 -16.09
CA LEU A 60 -3.46 4.62 -16.19
C LEU A 60 -2.29 5.63 -16.21
N GLN A 61 -1.23 5.37 -15.43
CA GLN A 61 -0.03 6.23 -15.40
C GLN A 61 0.70 6.28 -16.77
N GLY A 62 0.55 5.24 -17.59
CA GLY A 62 1.08 5.22 -18.95
C GLY A 62 0.39 6.19 -19.91
N GLY A 63 -0.73 6.80 -19.55
CA GLY A 63 -1.47 7.78 -20.33
C GLY A 63 -2.16 7.23 -21.58
N GLN A 64 -2.04 5.93 -21.84
CA GLN A 64 -2.67 5.25 -22.99
C GLN A 64 -3.98 4.54 -22.63
N VAL A 65 -4.31 4.50 -21.34
CA VAL A 65 -5.47 3.78 -20.81
C VAL A 65 -6.42 4.76 -20.14
N SER A 66 -7.72 4.60 -20.35
CA SER A 66 -8.78 5.28 -19.59
C SER A 66 -9.81 4.27 -19.10
N ILE A 67 -10.35 4.49 -17.91
CA ILE A 67 -11.45 3.68 -17.36
C ILE A 67 -12.75 4.41 -17.61
N GLN A 68 -13.68 3.72 -18.27
CA GLN A 68 -15.01 4.21 -18.58
C GLN A 68 -16.07 3.46 -17.78
N ASN A 69 -17.17 4.15 -17.46
CA ASN A 69 -18.32 3.59 -16.77
C ASN A 69 -17.94 2.82 -15.48
N PRO A 70 -17.22 3.44 -14.53
CA PRO A 70 -16.82 2.73 -13.32
C PRO A 70 -18.07 2.27 -12.54
N SER A 71 -18.08 1.00 -12.12
CA SER A 71 -19.11 0.49 -11.22
C SER A 71 -18.99 1.11 -9.83
N PRO A 72 -20.04 1.06 -9.00
CA PRO A 72 -19.96 1.52 -7.60
C PRO A 72 -18.83 0.84 -6.81
N ALA A 73 -18.54 -0.42 -7.09
CA ALA A 73 -17.45 -1.16 -6.45
C ALA A 73 -16.07 -0.61 -6.82
N VAL A 74 -15.89 -0.20 -8.09
CA VAL A 74 -14.64 0.44 -8.54
C VAL A 74 -14.48 1.82 -7.92
N VAL A 75 -15.53 2.64 -7.93
CA VAL A 75 -15.51 3.99 -7.32
C VAL A 75 -15.17 3.88 -5.82
N SER A 76 -15.89 3.04 -5.08
CA SER A 76 -15.65 2.84 -3.64
C SER A 76 -14.23 2.36 -3.35
N ALA A 77 -13.71 1.40 -4.13
CA ALA A 77 -12.36 0.88 -3.93
C ALA A 77 -11.27 1.95 -4.17
N PHE A 78 -11.50 2.89 -5.08
CA PHE A 78 -10.58 4.00 -5.31
C PHE A 78 -10.70 5.10 -4.25
N GLU A 79 -11.94 5.41 -3.81
CA GLU A 79 -12.21 6.37 -2.72
C GLU A 79 -11.62 5.89 -1.40
N ASP A 80 -11.76 4.59 -1.08
CA ASP A 80 -11.20 3.96 0.12
C ASP A 80 -9.67 4.06 0.18
N LEU A 81 -9.02 4.16 -1.00
CA LEU A 81 -7.57 4.36 -1.13
C LEU A 81 -7.17 5.85 -1.20
N GLY A 82 -8.13 6.77 -1.08
CA GLY A 82 -7.87 8.21 -1.19
C GLY A 82 -7.45 8.65 -2.59
N LEU A 83 -7.79 7.87 -3.62
CA LEU A 83 -7.48 8.18 -5.01
C LEU A 83 -8.55 9.08 -5.61
N ASP A 84 -8.13 10.09 -6.39
CA ASP A 84 -9.04 11.01 -7.04
C ASP A 84 -9.82 10.30 -8.18
N CYS A 85 -11.14 10.25 -8.05
CA CYS A 85 -12.02 9.67 -9.07
C CYS A 85 -12.10 10.51 -10.35
N SER A 86 -11.45 11.67 -10.42
CA SER A 86 -11.33 12.47 -11.65
C SER A 86 -10.53 11.78 -12.76
N ILE A 87 -9.83 10.69 -12.46
CA ILE A 87 -9.13 9.84 -13.42
C ILE A 87 -10.07 9.00 -14.28
N PHE A 88 -11.35 8.89 -13.90
CA PHE A 88 -12.36 8.20 -14.69
C PHE A 88 -12.98 9.13 -15.73
N ASP A 89 -13.11 8.66 -16.96
CA ASP A 89 -13.79 9.40 -18.02
C ASP A 89 -15.31 9.24 -17.85
N CYS A 90 -15.92 10.17 -17.10
CA CYS A 90 -17.34 10.19 -16.80
C CYS A 90 -18.19 10.84 -17.89
N SER A 91 -17.82 10.71 -19.15
CA SER A 91 -18.58 11.28 -20.27
C SER A 91 -19.74 10.39 -20.73
N ALA A 92 -20.63 9.96 -19.84
CA ALA A 92 -22.03 9.60 -20.13
C ALA A 92 -22.76 9.12 -18.88
N GLN A 93 -23.47 9.96 -18.20
CA GLN A 93 -24.93 9.89 -17.92
C GLN A 93 -25.29 10.93 -16.88
N GLY A 94 -26.17 11.82 -17.27
CA GLY A 94 -26.78 12.80 -16.38
C GLY A 94 -27.92 12.17 -15.57
N GLN A 95 -28.19 12.88 -14.48
CA GLN A 95 -29.44 13.00 -13.75
C GLN A 95 -29.64 12.18 -12.47
N ASP A 96 -29.72 13.00 -11.40
CA ASP A 96 -30.60 12.91 -10.23
C ASP A 96 -30.40 11.76 -9.22
N ALA A 97 -29.69 12.08 -8.14
CA ALA A 97 -30.17 11.69 -6.81
C ALA A 97 -29.67 12.72 -5.77
N ALA A 98 -30.66 13.27 -5.08
CA ALA A 98 -30.58 14.32 -4.07
C ALA A 98 -29.65 13.97 -2.91
N ALA A 99 -28.93 14.99 -2.46
CA ALA A 99 -28.16 14.96 -1.22
C ALA A 99 -29.09 14.79 0.00
N PRO A 100 -28.76 13.93 0.97
CA PRO A 100 -29.40 13.98 2.26
C PRO A 100 -28.81 15.09 3.12
N GLU A 101 -29.70 15.96 3.60
CA GLU A 101 -29.42 17.09 4.46
C GLU A 101 -28.79 16.67 5.79
N ARG A 102 -27.78 17.41 6.20
CA ARG A 102 -27.12 17.32 7.49
C ARG A 102 -28.00 17.97 8.56
N PRO A 103 -28.35 17.31 9.66
CA PRO A 103 -29.06 17.98 10.76
C PRO A 103 -28.13 18.93 11.52
N PRO A 104 -28.68 20.03 12.09
CA PRO A 104 -27.89 21.09 12.71
C PRO A 104 -27.37 20.69 14.09
N ALA A 105 -26.15 21.07 14.36
CA ALA A 105 -25.53 20.98 15.67
C ALA A 105 -26.16 22.01 16.63
N GLY A 106 -26.74 21.54 17.71
CA GLY A 106 -27.10 22.37 18.88
C GLY A 106 -26.02 22.25 19.96
N PRO A 107 -25.76 23.34 20.69
CA PRO A 107 -24.71 23.36 21.70
C PRO A 107 -25.23 22.77 23.03
N GLN A 108 -24.50 21.86 23.63
CA GLN A 108 -24.66 21.51 25.04
C GLN A 108 -23.34 21.67 25.75
N SER A 109 -23.30 22.74 26.52
CA SER A 109 -22.36 22.96 27.63
C SER A 109 -22.67 21.98 28.75
N ILE A 110 -21.68 21.26 29.24
CA ILE A 110 -21.72 20.63 30.54
C ILE A 110 -20.45 20.96 31.29
N GLU A 111 -20.70 21.43 32.52
CA GLU A 111 -19.82 21.97 33.49
C GLU A 111 -18.88 20.92 34.13
N ASP A 112 -17.81 21.46 34.70
CA ASP A 112 -16.76 20.85 35.49
C ASP A 112 -17.24 19.82 36.52
N ASP A 113 -16.64 18.64 36.53
CA ASP A 113 -16.49 17.82 37.74
C ASP A 113 -15.04 17.35 37.87
N PHE A 114 -14.33 17.98 38.78
CA PHE A 114 -13.01 17.58 39.24
C PHE A 114 -13.18 16.39 40.21
N GLY A 115 -13.02 15.17 39.70
CA GLY A 115 -13.00 13.93 40.49
C GLY A 115 -11.76 13.12 40.22
N GLN A 116 -10.80 13.24 41.13
CA GLN A 116 -9.70 12.33 41.52
C GLN A 116 -9.35 11.18 40.57
N ALA A 117 -8.13 11.26 40.02
CA ALA A 117 -7.44 10.20 39.34
C ALA A 117 -7.23 8.96 40.24
N PRO A 118 -7.42 7.75 39.74
CA PRO A 118 -6.68 6.60 40.17
C PRO A 118 -5.37 6.49 39.38
N GLU A 119 -4.27 6.70 40.07
CA GLU A 119 -2.95 6.20 39.68
C GLU A 119 -2.99 4.67 39.55
N GLN A 120 -3.43 4.14 38.46
CA GLN A 120 -3.19 2.74 38.07
C GLN A 120 -3.62 2.56 36.62
N ALA A 121 -2.63 2.37 35.79
CA ALA A 121 -2.60 1.73 34.48
C ALA A 121 -1.96 2.57 33.39
N GLU A 122 -0.73 3.01 33.59
CA GLU A 122 0.18 3.27 32.48
C GLU A 122 0.89 1.96 32.04
N GLN A 123 0.11 0.93 31.78
CA GLN A 123 0.45 -0.02 30.75
C GLN A 123 -0.36 0.41 29.53
N GLN A 124 -0.01 1.57 28.97
CA GLN A 124 -0.36 1.90 27.61
C GLN A 124 0.20 0.78 26.74
N ASP A 125 -0.71 0.03 26.13
CA ASP A 125 -0.46 -0.76 24.94
C ASP A 125 0.27 0.17 23.96
N MET A 126 1.61 0.19 24.04
CA MET A 126 2.47 0.98 23.18
C MET A 126 2.21 0.43 21.80
N ALA A 127 1.45 1.15 21.00
CA ALA A 127 1.14 0.76 19.64
C ALA A 127 2.43 0.25 19.00
N LYS A 128 2.45 -1.04 18.61
CA LYS A 128 3.65 -1.69 18.08
C LYS A 128 4.06 -0.96 16.81
N ARG A 129 5.11 -0.16 16.90
CA ARG A 129 5.56 0.74 15.84
C ARG A 129 6.43 0.01 14.83
N ILE A 130 6.08 0.08 13.55
CA ILE A 130 6.82 -0.55 12.45
C ILE A 130 7.43 0.53 11.56
N LEU A 131 8.72 0.41 11.28
CA LEU A 131 9.39 1.26 10.30
C LEU A 131 9.43 0.54 8.95
N THR A 132 8.92 1.20 7.91
CA THR A 132 8.98 0.74 6.51
C THR A 132 9.96 1.61 5.73
N ILE A 133 10.94 0.98 5.06
CA ILE A 133 12.00 1.62 4.28
C ILE A 133 11.92 1.09 2.85
N ASP A 134 11.52 1.95 1.91
CA ASP A 134 11.34 1.57 0.51
C ASP A 134 11.39 2.85 -0.34
N ASP A 135 12.04 2.85 -1.49
CA ASP A 135 12.11 4.03 -2.35
C ASP A 135 10.81 4.26 -3.13
N SER A 136 10.02 3.20 -3.34
CA SER A 136 8.71 3.29 -4.00
C SER A 136 7.64 3.83 -3.05
N LYS A 137 7.13 5.02 -3.35
CA LYS A 137 6.00 5.61 -2.60
C LYS A 137 4.79 4.68 -2.57
N THR A 138 4.47 4.04 -3.70
CA THR A 138 3.34 3.10 -3.80
C THR A 138 3.48 1.94 -2.83
N ILE A 139 4.67 1.35 -2.71
CA ILE A 139 4.91 0.24 -1.77
C ILE A 139 4.81 0.72 -0.32
N ARG A 140 5.35 1.92 0.00
CA ARG A 140 5.22 2.48 1.35
C ARG A 140 3.77 2.73 1.74
N ASP A 141 2.98 3.33 0.83
CA ASP A 141 1.55 3.59 1.08
C ASP A 141 0.78 2.28 1.29
N MET A 142 1.07 1.24 0.49
CA MET A 142 0.48 -0.09 0.68
C MET A 142 0.83 -0.72 2.01
N LEU A 143 2.11 -0.68 2.39
CA LEU A 143 2.56 -1.19 3.68
C LEU A 143 1.87 -0.42 4.82
N MET A 144 1.79 0.90 4.71
CA MET A 144 1.12 1.75 5.69
C MET A 144 -0.34 1.34 5.88
N LEU A 145 -1.11 1.21 4.79
CA LEU A 145 -2.52 0.82 4.86
C LEU A 145 -2.69 -0.58 5.47
N THR A 146 -1.93 -1.57 4.96
CA THR A 146 -2.00 -2.95 5.44
C THR A 146 -1.66 -3.07 6.93
N LEU A 147 -0.62 -2.35 7.38
CA LEU A 147 -0.15 -2.42 8.76
C LEU A 147 -1.04 -1.63 9.70
N ALA A 148 -1.54 -0.45 9.27
CA ALA A 148 -2.46 0.37 10.07
C ALA A 148 -3.80 -0.35 10.27
N ASP A 149 -4.32 -1.03 9.23
CA ASP A 149 -5.53 -1.86 9.33
C ASP A 149 -5.37 -3.01 10.33
N ALA A 150 -4.16 -3.54 10.46
CA ALA A 150 -3.81 -4.55 11.46
C ALA A 150 -3.48 -3.97 12.85
N GLY A 151 -3.64 -2.65 13.07
CA GLY A 151 -3.47 -1.99 14.36
C GLY A 151 -2.03 -1.59 14.70
N PHE A 152 -1.11 -1.56 13.73
CA PHE A 152 0.27 -1.09 13.94
C PHE A 152 0.38 0.42 13.71
N ASP A 153 1.29 1.08 14.43
CA ASP A 153 1.74 2.44 14.12
C ASP A 153 2.89 2.37 13.09
N VAL A 154 2.80 3.12 12.00
CA VAL A 154 3.72 2.97 10.86
C VAL A 154 4.53 4.23 10.63
N LEU A 155 5.85 4.08 10.70
CA LEU A 155 6.81 5.09 10.28
C LEU A 155 7.32 4.74 8.88
N GLN A 156 7.54 5.74 8.05
CA GLN A 156 8.02 5.57 6.68
C GLN A 156 9.36 6.26 6.46
N ALA A 157 10.22 5.63 5.68
CA ALA A 157 11.47 6.20 5.19
C ALA A 157 11.63 5.91 3.69
N VAL A 158 12.23 6.85 2.96
CA VAL A 158 12.35 6.80 1.50
C VAL A 158 13.61 6.10 1.00
N ASP A 159 14.60 5.92 1.87
CA ASP A 159 15.85 5.21 1.60
C ASP A 159 16.49 4.73 2.91
N GLY A 160 17.58 3.97 2.82
CA GLY A 160 18.24 3.43 3.99
C GLY A 160 18.81 4.47 4.95
N LYS A 161 19.27 5.61 4.43
CA LYS A 161 19.82 6.70 5.26
C LYS A 161 18.72 7.39 6.05
N ASP A 162 17.59 7.65 5.42
CA ASP A 162 16.40 8.20 6.07
C ASP A 162 15.88 7.24 7.13
N GLY A 163 15.86 5.93 6.83
CA GLY A 163 15.50 4.89 7.79
C GLY A 163 16.37 4.88 9.05
N LEU A 164 17.68 5.03 8.90
CA LEU A 164 18.60 5.13 10.05
C LEU A 164 18.37 6.42 10.87
N ASN A 165 18.06 7.55 10.22
CA ASN A 165 17.71 8.80 10.90
C ASN A 165 16.42 8.67 11.73
N VAL A 166 15.45 7.89 11.25
CA VAL A 166 14.23 7.57 12.01
C VAL A 166 14.58 6.71 13.22
N LEU A 167 15.38 5.66 13.05
CA LEU A 167 15.82 4.77 14.13
C LEU A 167 16.61 5.48 15.23
N ASP A 168 17.34 6.54 14.91
CA ASP A 168 18.07 7.34 15.91
C ASP A 168 17.13 8.12 16.86
N ARG A 169 15.87 8.31 16.47
CA ARG A 169 14.88 9.13 17.20
C ARG A 169 13.73 8.31 17.78
N GLU A 170 13.43 7.18 17.14
CA GLU A 170 12.22 6.41 17.41
C GLU A 170 12.55 4.96 17.73
N GLN A 171 11.89 4.42 18.74
CA GLN A 171 11.95 2.99 18.99
C GLN A 171 10.91 2.27 18.12
N VAL A 172 11.34 1.20 17.45
CA VAL A 172 10.49 0.43 16.57
C VAL A 172 10.47 -1.04 16.98
N TYR A 173 9.31 -1.64 16.78
CA TYR A 173 9.05 -3.04 17.06
C TYR A 173 9.59 -3.97 15.97
N VAL A 174 9.45 -3.56 14.70
CA VAL A 174 9.94 -4.27 13.51
C VAL A 174 10.42 -3.25 12.48
N VAL A 175 11.43 -3.59 11.71
CA VAL A 175 11.83 -2.87 10.50
C VAL A 175 11.51 -3.73 9.28
N ILE A 176 10.82 -3.14 8.30
CA ILE A 176 10.61 -3.71 6.97
C ILE A 176 11.43 -2.90 5.98
N THR A 177 12.33 -3.52 5.24
CA THR A 177 13.21 -2.81 4.30
C THR A 177 13.25 -3.48 2.94
N ASP A 178 13.23 -2.69 1.86
CA ASP A 178 13.69 -3.18 0.56
C ASP A 178 15.22 -3.33 0.56
N ILE A 179 15.72 -4.08 -0.41
CA ILE A 179 17.16 -4.22 -0.68
C ILE A 179 17.65 -3.15 -1.65
N ASN A 180 16.92 -2.96 -2.76
CA ASN A 180 17.35 -2.13 -3.86
C ASN A 180 16.84 -0.70 -3.70
N MET A 181 17.58 0.12 -2.99
CA MET A 181 17.24 1.53 -2.77
C MET A 181 18.43 2.43 -3.14
N PRO A 182 18.19 3.68 -3.58
CA PRO A 182 19.24 4.66 -3.80
C PRO A 182 19.88 5.09 -2.47
N ILE A 183 21.07 5.69 -2.55
CA ILE A 183 21.82 6.29 -1.43
C ILE A 183 22.38 5.24 -0.47
N MET A 184 21.54 4.37 0.09
CA MET A 184 21.92 3.30 1.02
C MET A 184 21.02 2.09 0.80
N ASP A 185 21.60 0.95 0.49
CA ASP A 185 20.89 -0.30 0.24
C ASP A 185 20.42 -0.98 1.54
N GLY A 186 19.47 -1.93 1.42
CA GLY A 186 18.92 -2.64 2.57
C GLY A 186 19.95 -3.50 3.31
N TYR A 187 20.98 -4.00 2.63
CA TYR A 187 22.06 -4.73 3.31
C TYR A 187 22.87 -3.82 4.23
N GLU A 188 23.12 -2.58 3.81
CA GLU A 188 23.80 -1.59 4.63
C GLU A 188 22.97 -1.22 5.85
N VAL A 189 21.66 -1.01 5.68
CA VAL A 189 20.72 -0.77 6.80
C VAL A 189 20.80 -1.92 7.82
N ILE A 190 20.72 -3.17 7.36
CA ILE A 190 20.79 -4.36 8.23
C ILE A 190 22.10 -4.36 9.00
N ARG A 191 23.24 -4.16 8.33
CA ARG A 191 24.56 -4.14 8.97
C ARG A 191 24.68 -3.03 10.01
N HIS A 192 24.20 -1.83 9.70
CA HIS A 192 24.18 -0.70 10.65
C HIS A 192 23.34 -1.04 11.89
N MET A 193 22.15 -1.56 11.73
CA MET A 193 21.29 -1.95 12.86
C MET A 193 21.94 -3.04 13.72
N ARG A 194 22.59 -4.03 13.12
CA ARG A 194 23.24 -5.13 13.87
C ARG A 194 24.52 -4.68 14.58
N SER A 195 25.17 -3.62 14.13
CA SER A 195 26.31 -3.01 14.81
C SER A 195 25.91 -2.05 15.93
N ASN A 196 24.69 -1.51 15.89
CA ASN A 196 24.18 -0.60 16.91
C ASN A 196 23.50 -1.37 18.07
N SER A 197 23.99 -1.18 19.28
CA SER A 197 23.47 -1.88 20.48
C SER A 197 21.99 -1.64 20.73
N ALA A 198 21.45 -0.46 20.37
CA ALA A 198 20.05 -0.11 20.55
C ALA A 198 19.11 -0.91 19.64
N HIS A 199 19.56 -1.29 18.45
CA HIS A 199 18.72 -1.95 17.43
C HIS A 199 19.17 -3.37 17.08
N LYS A 200 20.19 -3.88 17.78
CA LYS A 200 20.79 -5.19 17.48
C LYS A 200 19.78 -6.34 17.51
N SER A 201 18.81 -6.28 18.41
CA SER A 201 17.76 -7.31 18.59
C SER A 201 16.47 -7.02 17.81
N THR A 202 16.29 -5.80 17.26
CA THR A 202 15.09 -5.45 16.51
C THR A 202 14.92 -6.37 15.30
N PRO A 203 13.76 -7.04 15.13
CA PRO A 203 13.51 -7.87 13.97
C PRO A 203 13.56 -7.05 12.67
N ILE A 204 14.18 -7.62 11.62
CA ILE A 204 14.27 -7.02 10.30
C ILE A 204 13.68 -7.98 9.28
N LEU A 205 12.60 -7.56 8.63
CA LEU A 205 11.97 -8.26 7.53
C LEU A 205 12.38 -7.60 6.21
N VAL A 206 13.00 -8.34 5.32
CA VAL A 206 13.33 -7.88 3.98
C VAL A 206 12.13 -8.11 3.07
N LEU A 207 11.71 -7.07 2.36
CA LEU A 207 10.63 -7.11 1.36
C LEU A 207 11.17 -6.58 0.04
N THR A 208 11.37 -7.44 -0.96
CA THR A 208 12.07 -7.10 -2.20
C THR A 208 11.52 -7.84 -3.41
N THR A 209 11.74 -7.30 -4.61
CA THR A 209 11.43 -8.00 -5.87
C THR A 209 12.38 -9.16 -6.17
N GLU A 210 13.47 -9.27 -5.44
CA GLU A 210 14.48 -10.28 -5.64
C GLU A 210 14.10 -11.62 -5.03
N SER A 211 14.16 -12.69 -5.83
CA SER A 211 13.82 -14.06 -5.39
C SER A 211 15.00 -15.01 -5.35
N GLU A 212 16.20 -14.54 -5.74
CA GLU A 212 17.41 -15.37 -5.82
C GLU A 212 17.86 -15.88 -4.44
N VAL A 213 18.19 -17.15 -4.39
CA VAL A 213 18.63 -17.82 -3.15
C VAL A 213 19.90 -17.18 -2.57
N ASP A 214 20.82 -16.76 -3.44
CA ASP A 214 22.08 -16.14 -3.00
C ASP A 214 21.84 -14.79 -2.31
N LYS A 215 20.93 -13.98 -2.81
CA LYS A 215 20.58 -12.69 -2.21
C LYS A 215 19.86 -12.85 -0.87
N LYS A 216 19.00 -13.88 -0.76
CA LYS A 216 18.41 -14.25 0.51
C LYS A 216 19.43 -14.71 1.54
N ASN A 217 20.43 -15.48 1.11
CA ASN A 217 21.52 -15.92 1.97
C ASN A 217 22.39 -14.74 2.42
N LEU A 218 22.66 -13.77 1.54
CA LEU A 218 23.36 -12.54 1.87
C LEU A 218 22.60 -11.71 2.92
N ALA A 219 21.29 -11.55 2.77
CA ALA A 219 20.46 -10.84 3.75
C ALA A 219 20.48 -11.54 5.12
N ARG A 220 20.37 -12.87 5.12
CA ARG A 220 20.48 -13.67 6.36
C ARG A 220 21.85 -13.52 7.00
N ALA A 221 22.93 -13.57 6.22
CA ALA A 221 24.30 -13.38 6.71
C ALA A 221 24.52 -11.96 7.26
N ALA A 222 23.86 -10.94 6.67
CA ALA A 222 23.87 -9.58 7.19
C ALA A 222 23.06 -9.43 8.50
N GLY A 223 22.18 -10.38 8.84
CA GLY A 223 21.41 -10.41 10.07
C GLY A 223 19.90 -10.13 9.89
N ALA A 224 19.35 -10.27 8.68
CA ALA A 224 17.90 -10.22 8.47
C ALA A 224 17.18 -11.35 9.24
N THR A 225 16.05 -11.04 9.84
CA THR A 225 15.22 -12.00 10.58
C THR A 225 14.27 -12.75 9.66
N GLY A 226 13.74 -12.09 8.63
CA GLY A 226 12.81 -12.65 7.67
C GLY A 226 13.02 -12.12 6.26
N TRP A 227 12.41 -12.81 5.29
CA TRP A 227 12.46 -12.47 3.88
C TRP A 227 11.12 -12.71 3.21
N MET A 228 10.67 -11.75 2.40
CA MET A 228 9.45 -11.84 1.61
C MET A 228 9.67 -11.22 0.23
N VAL A 229 9.05 -11.78 -0.79
CA VAL A 229 9.15 -11.31 -2.18
C VAL A 229 7.92 -10.45 -2.51
N LYS A 230 8.14 -9.31 -3.18
CA LYS A 230 7.10 -8.46 -3.76
C LYS A 230 6.56 -9.11 -5.05
N PRO A 231 5.25 -9.06 -5.32
CA PRO A 231 4.19 -8.48 -4.49
C PRO A 231 3.94 -9.32 -3.24
N PHE A 232 3.63 -8.67 -2.12
CA PHE A 232 3.35 -9.36 -0.87
C PHE A 232 1.84 -9.58 -0.69
N ASP A 233 1.52 -10.66 -0.01
CA ASP A 233 0.18 -10.95 0.47
C ASP A 233 -0.01 -10.30 1.86
N PRO A 234 -1.07 -9.48 2.10
CA PRO A 234 -1.30 -8.79 3.35
C PRO A 234 -1.36 -9.72 4.57
N ASP A 235 -2.12 -10.81 4.50
CA ASP A 235 -2.29 -11.74 5.62
C ASP A 235 -0.97 -12.44 5.95
N ARG A 236 -0.21 -12.81 4.92
CA ARG A 236 1.10 -13.42 5.06
C ARG A 236 2.12 -12.44 5.66
N LEU A 237 2.04 -11.15 5.30
CA LEU A 237 2.89 -10.11 5.88
C LEU A 237 2.63 -10.00 7.39
N ILE A 238 1.37 -9.84 7.79
CA ILE A 238 0.97 -9.74 9.20
C ILE A 238 1.35 -10.99 9.98
N ALA A 239 1.08 -12.20 9.43
CA ALA A 239 1.47 -13.46 10.05
C ALA A 239 3.00 -13.57 10.24
N THR A 240 3.79 -13.05 9.27
CA THR A 240 5.25 -13.05 9.36
C THR A 240 5.74 -12.07 10.42
N ILE A 241 5.16 -10.86 10.51
CA ILE A 241 5.50 -9.87 11.54
C ILE A 241 5.23 -10.45 12.93
N ASN A 242 4.05 -11.01 13.17
CA ASN A 242 3.69 -11.63 14.45
C ASN A 242 4.59 -12.81 14.81
N LYS A 243 5.18 -13.49 13.83
CA LYS A 243 6.12 -14.60 14.05
C LYS A 243 7.53 -14.13 14.41
N VAL A 244 7.99 -13.03 13.82
CA VAL A 244 9.38 -12.53 14.02
C VAL A 244 9.49 -11.61 15.22
N ALA A 245 8.36 -11.06 15.66
CA ALA A 245 8.22 -10.18 16.82
C ALA A 245 6.96 -10.59 17.61
N PRO A 246 7.04 -11.64 18.44
CA PRO A 246 5.90 -12.14 19.21
C PRO A 246 5.50 -11.23 20.39
#